data_e1938f0ae2502eef1bf4e55e21b26b46
#
_entry.id   e1938f0ae2502eef1bf4e55e21b26b46
#
_cell.length_a   1.000
_cell.length_b   1.000
_cell.length_c   1.000
_cell.angle_alpha   90.00
_cell.angle_beta   90.00
_cell.angle_gamma   90.00
#
_symmetry.space_group_name_H-M   'P 1'
#
loop_
_entity.id
_entity.type
_entity.pdbx_description
1 polymer ?
#
loop_
_entity_poly.entity_id
_entity_poly.type
_entity_poly.pdbx_seq_one_letter_code
_entity_poly.pdbx_strand_id
1 'polypeptide(L)'
;MNNRFVQLYVLSLKNISHTYFQKYNQIRVLNNINLDISPGEIIALTGPSGTGKSTLLNIAGLLETPTLGSINLCDTDCRLINEDQKTILRGKNIGFIFQSHRLFPEFSSLENVMLPQLLMGLSKKQALSNSKELLSTLGLEDRFFFRPANLSGGEAQRVAIARALANSPNLILADEPTGNLDPETAKKVFELLYKLVRALNISCLVATHNVDLANSLDRRISLKHGSIIS
;
A
#
# COMPACT_ATOMS: atom_id res chain seq x y z
N MET A 1 23.19 28.16 -2.92
CA MET A 1 22.62 27.71 -1.63
C MET A 1 21.47 26.75 -1.95
N ASN A 2 21.73 25.44 -1.87
CA ASN A 2 20.67 24.43 -2.10
C ASN A 2 19.77 24.36 -0.87
N ASN A 3 18.64 25.04 -0.89
CA ASN A 3 17.54 24.78 0.04
C ASN A 3 17.01 23.37 -0.27
N ARG A 4 17.56 22.33 0.37
CA ARG A 4 16.88 21.04 0.49
C ARG A 4 15.70 21.30 1.43
N PHE A 5 14.53 21.53 0.86
CA PHE A 5 13.29 21.39 1.61
C PHE A 5 13.29 19.97 2.16
N VAL A 6 13.40 19.83 3.46
CA VAL A 6 13.23 18.53 4.12
C VAL A 6 11.76 18.16 3.90
N GLN A 7 11.51 17.11 3.13
CA GLN A 7 10.16 16.57 2.96
C GLN A 7 9.63 16.20 4.34
N LEU A 8 8.64 16.95 4.82
CA LEU A 8 8.13 16.78 6.18
C LEU A 8 7.28 15.51 6.30
N TYR A 9 6.50 15.19 5.25
CA TYR A 9 5.61 14.04 5.19
C TYR A 9 5.64 13.39 3.81
N VAL A 10 5.57 12.06 3.78
CA VAL A 10 5.36 11.30 2.53
C VAL A 10 3.90 11.40 2.10
N LEU A 11 2.97 11.34 3.07
CA LEU A 11 1.54 11.51 2.85
C LEU A 11 0.99 12.48 3.90
N SER A 12 0.15 13.42 3.47
CA SER A 12 -0.63 14.28 4.35
C SER A 12 -2.09 14.31 3.90
N LEU A 13 -2.99 13.84 4.75
CA LEU A 13 -4.43 13.89 4.59
C LEU A 13 -4.98 14.98 5.49
N LYS A 14 -5.75 15.93 4.94
CA LYS A 14 -6.32 17.04 5.71
C LYS A 14 -7.83 17.12 5.53
N ASN A 15 -8.56 17.01 6.64
CA ASN A 15 -10.02 17.12 6.73
C ASN A 15 -10.76 16.17 5.78
N ILE A 16 -10.20 14.96 5.56
CA ILE A 16 -10.79 13.98 4.64
C ILE A 16 -12.14 13.51 5.18
N SER A 17 -13.17 13.71 4.38
CA SER A 17 -14.49 13.10 4.59
C SER A 17 -14.93 12.40 3.33
N HIS A 18 -15.61 11.26 3.50
CA HIS A 18 -16.11 10.51 2.37
C HIS A 18 -17.50 9.92 2.63
N THR A 19 -18.39 10.09 1.65
CA THR A 19 -19.78 9.64 1.70
C THR A 19 -20.09 8.87 0.42
N TYR A 20 -20.55 7.62 0.56
CA TYR A 20 -21.09 6.85 -0.54
C TYR A 20 -22.55 7.20 -0.76
N PHE A 21 -22.92 7.45 -2.02
CA PHE A 21 -24.29 7.74 -2.42
C PHE A 21 -24.91 6.49 -3.04
N GLN A 22 -25.90 5.90 -2.38
CA GLN A 22 -26.73 4.82 -2.91
C GLN A 22 -28.15 5.35 -3.09
N LYS A 23 -28.76 5.13 -4.25
CA LYS A 23 -30.07 5.63 -4.73
C LYS A 23 -30.92 6.48 -3.74
N TYR A 24 -31.08 6.04 -2.50
CA TYR A 24 -31.88 6.72 -1.46
C TYR A 24 -31.16 6.90 -0.12
N ASN A 25 -29.91 6.40 0.00
CA ASN A 25 -29.15 6.46 1.24
C ASN A 25 -27.78 7.11 1.03
N GLN A 26 -27.39 7.91 2.00
CA GLN A 26 -26.04 8.45 2.10
C GLN A 26 -25.35 7.75 3.27
N ILE A 27 -24.22 7.11 3.01
CA ILE A 27 -23.44 6.44 4.04
C ILE A 27 -22.13 7.19 4.19
N ARG A 28 -22.03 7.98 5.23
CA ARG A 28 -20.78 8.68 5.59
C ARG A 28 -19.83 7.69 6.24
N VAL A 29 -18.75 7.35 5.53
CA VAL A 29 -17.77 6.33 5.96
C VAL A 29 -16.57 6.97 6.65
N LEU A 30 -16.13 8.15 6.18
CA LEU A 30 -15.04 8.90 6.80
C LEU A 30 -15.52 10.31 7.17
N ASN A 31 -15.04 10.79 8.33
CA ASN A 31 -15.45 12.07 8.88
C ASN A 31 -14.23 12.82 9.45
N ASN A 32 -13.82 13.87 8.75
CA ASN A 32 -12.76 14.80 9.17
C ASN A 32 -11.44 14.11 9.58
N ILE A 33 -10.96 13.17 8.74
CA ILE A 33 -9.70 12.49 8.98
C ILE A 33 -8.52 13.43 8.71
N ASN A 34 -7.62 13.49 9.67
CA ASN A 34 -6.33 14.15 9.55
C ASN A 34 -5.25 13.11 9.86
N LEU A 35 -4.32 12.89 8.92
CA LEU A 35 -3.25 11.90 9.06
C LEU A 35 -2.03 12.36 8.27
N ASP A 36 -0.92 12.51 8.97
CA ASP A 36 0.39 12.75 8.38
C ASP A 36 1.27 11.49 8.58
N ILE A 37 2.01 11.09 7.54
CA ILE A 37 2.96 9.96 7.57
C ILE A 37 4.34 10.51 7.23
N SER A 38 5.28 10.35 8.16
CA SER A 38 6.67 10.78 7.99
C SER A 38 7.47 9.78 7.13
N PRO A 39 8.58 10.20 6.50
CA PRO A 39 9.47 9.29 5.79
C PRO A 39 9.96 8.15 6.69
N GLY A 40 9.84 6.90 6.21
CA GLY A 40 10.23 5.68 6.92
C GLY A 40 9.33 5.29 8.09
N GLU A 41 8.25 6.03 8.38
CA GLU A 41 7.31 5.71 9.45
C GLU A 41 6.38 4.56 9.05
N ILE A 42 6.19 3.60 9.95
CA ILE A 42 5.27 2.47 9.77
C ILE A 42 4.12 2.59 10.77
N ILE A 43 2.91 2.80 10.24
CA ILE A 43 1.70 3.05 11.03
C ILE A 43 0.74 1.87 10.93
N ALA A 44 0.23 1.41 12.08
CA ALA A 44 -0.90 0.50 12.14
C ALA A 44 -2.23 1.27 12.13
N LEU A 45 -3.11 0.94 11.19
CA LEU A 45 -4.51 1.38 11.14
C LEU A 45 -5.41 0.25 11.66
N THR A 46 -5.94 0.42 12.86
CA THR A 46 -6.80 -0.58 13.52
C THR A 46 -8.26 -0.13 13.54
N GLY A 47 -9.18 -1.04 13.81
CA GLY A 47 -10.60 -0.77 13.96
C GLY A 47 -11.46 -1.95 13.51
N PRO A 48 -12.73 -2.03 13.96
CA PRO A 48 -13.67 -3.06 13.54
C PRO A 48 -13.85 -3.16 12.02
N SER A 49 -14.36 -4.29 11.52
CA SER A 49 -14.74 -4.41 10.12
C SER A 49 -15.82 -3.40 9.75
N GLY A 50 -15.77 -2.86 8.54
CA GLY A 50 -16.75 -1.87 8.05
C GLY A 50 -16.55 -0.44 8.55
N THR A 51 -15.50 -0.13 9.34
CA THR A 51 -15.26 1.23 9.84
C THR A 51 -14.66 2.20 8.82
N GLY A 52 -14.32 1.73 7.60
CA GLY A 52 -13.77 2.58 6.54
C GLY A 52 -12.25 2.48 6.35
N LYS A 53 -11.57 1.48 6.95
CA LYS A 53 -10.10 1.30 6.78
C LYS A 53 -9.70 1.18 5.32
N SER A 54 -10.34 0.29 4.55
CA SER A 54 -10.05 0.10 3.12
C SER A 54 -10.39 1.36 2.30
N THR A 55 -11.47 2.07 2.65
CA THR A 55 -11.81 3.37 2.02
C THR A 55 -10.70 4.40 2.29
N LEU A 56 -10.20 4.48 3.52
CA LEU A 56 -9.10 5.39 3.85
C LEU A 56 -7.82 5.03 3.08
N LEU A 57 -7.48 3.74 2.97
CA LEU A 57 -6.34 3.28 2.16
C LEU A 57 -6.53 3.60 0.67
N ASN A 58 -7.74 3.41 0.11
CA ASN A 58 -8.03 3.74 -1.28
C ASN A 58 -7.88 5.24 -1.55
N ILE A 59 -8.37 6.08 -0.65
CA ILE A 59 -8.23 7.55 -0.75
C ILE A 59 -6.76 7.96 -0.59
N ALA A 60 -6.05 7.44 0.41
CA ALA A 60 -4.63 7.67 0.62
C ALA A 60 -3.80 7.24 -0.61
N GLY A 61 -4.25 6.20 -1.28
CA GLY A 61 -3.65 5.64 -2.48
C GLY A 61 -4.08 6.26 -3.80
N LEU A 62 -4.87 7.32 -3.79
CA LEU A 62 -5.41 7.99 -4.99
C LEU A 62 -6.20 7.04 -5.91
N LEU A 63 -6.80 5.98 -5.34
CA LEU A 63 -7.73 5.08 -6.04
C LEU A 63 -9.17 5.58 -5.96
N GLU A 64 -9.46 6.44 -4.97
CA GLU A 64 -10.77 7.00 -4.72
C GLU A 64 -10.61 8.48 -4.33
N THR A 65 -11.48 9.33 -4.87
CA THR A 65 -11.48 10.76 -4.55
C THR A 65 -12.34 11.00 -3.31
N PRO A 66 -11.85 11.67 -2.27
CA PRO A 66 -12.66 11.99 -1.10
C PRO A 66 -13.75 12.99 -1.46
N THR A 67 -14.89 12.96 -0.74
CA THR A 67 -15.97 13.94 -0.91
C THR A 67 -15.51 15.35 -0.46
N LEU A 68 -14.70 15.42 0.59
CA LEU A 68 -14.13 16.67 1.13
C LEU A 68 -12.70 16.42 1.61
N GLY A 69 -11.91 17.49 1.66
CA GLY A 69 -10.55 17.50 2.16
C GLY A 69 -9.49 17.54 1.07
N SER A 70 -8.24 17.37 1.45
CA SER A 70 -7.10 17.42 0.53
C SER A 70 -6.07 16.35 0.85
N ILE A 71 -5.39 15.88 -0.21
CA ILE A 71 -4.32 14.90 -0.17
C ILE A 71 -3.06 15.57 -0.71
N ASN A 72 -1.99 15.49 0.06
CA ASN A 72 -0.64 15.80 -0.42
C ASN A 72 0.19 14.51 -0.38
N LEU A 73 0.78 14.13 -1.51
CA LEU A 73 1.63 12.96 -1.65
C LEU A 73 2.98 13.40 -2.20
N CYS A 74 4.06 13.16 -1.47
CA CYS A 74 5.43 13.52 -1.86
C CYS A 74 5.50 14.98 -2.37
N ASP A 75 5.07 15.93 -1.53
CA ASP A 75 5.02 17.39 -1.77
C ASP A 75 4.11 17.82 -2.94
N THR A 76 3.30 16.91 -3.49
CA THR A 76 2.35 17.21 -4.56
C THR A 76 0.93 17.32 -4.01
N ASP A 77 0.30 18.49 -4.13
CA ASP A 77 -1.13 18.68 -3.84
C ASP A 77 -1.98 18.00 -4.95
N CYS A 78 -2.65 16.92 -4.57
CA CYS A 78 -3.42 16.12 -5.52
C CYS A 78 -4.69 16.81 -6.05
N ARG A 79 -5.08 17.98 -5.51
CA ARG A 79 -6.18 18.81 -6.04
C ARG A 79 -5.76 19.58 -7.29
N LEU A 80 -4.46 19.83 -7.46
CA LEU A 80 -3.90 20.65 -8.55
C LEU A 80 -3.51 19.85 -9.79
N ILE A 81 -3.69 18.52 -9.75
CA ILE A 81 -3.31 17.61 -10.83
C ILE A 81 -4.50 16.81 -11.36
N ASN A 82 -4.47 16.48 -12.65
CA ASN A 82 -5.50 15.69 -13.32
C ASN A 82 -5.34 14.17 -13.04
N GLU A 83 -6.28 13.34 -13.51
CA GLU A 83 -6.30 11.91 -13.26
C GLU A 83 -5.09 11.16 -13.87
N ASP A 84 -4.59 11.59 -15.03
CA ASP A 84 -3.40 11.00 -15.64
C ASP A 84 -2.16 11.28 -14.79
N GLN A 85 -2.03 12.50 -14.31
CA GLN A 85 -0.94 12.90 -13.40
C GLN A 85 -1.03 12.16 -12.06
N LYS A 86 -2.25 11.97 -11.50
CA LYS A 86 -2.46 11.14 -10.30
C LYS A 86 -2.04 9.69 -10.55
N THR A 87 -2.35 9.15 -11.73
CA THR A 87 -1.96 7.79 -12.11
C THR A 87 -0.43 7.63 -12.15
N ILE A 88 0.27 8.59 -12.73
CA ILE A 88 1.74 8.60 -12.76
C ILE A 88 2.30 8.77 -11.33
N LEU A 89 1.76 9.71 -10.55
CA LEU A 89 2.18 9.97 -9.17
C LEU A 89 2.03 8.72 -8.30
N ARG A 90 0.86 8.06 -8.38
CA ARG A 90 0.58 6.78 -7.70
C ARG A 90 1.54 5.69 -8.13
N GLY A 91 1.71 5.47 -9.43
CA GLY A 91 2.58 4.43 -9.99
C GLY A 91 4.05 4.56 -9.58
N LYS A 92 4.52 5.78 -9.34
CA LYS A 92 5.89 6.06 -8.87
C LYS A 92 6.07 5.94 -7.37
N ASN A 93 5.05 6.33 -6.59
CA ASN A 93 5.26 6.58 -5.16
C ASN A 93 4.52 5.61 -4.25
N ILE A 94 3.54 4.83 -4.76
CA ILE A 94 2.70 3.97 -3.92
C ILE A 94 2.80 2.51 -4.38
N GLY A 95 3.06 1.62 -3.42
CA GLY A 95 2.85 0.19 -3.57
C GLY A 95 1.62 -0.27 -2.79
N PHE A 96 0.77 -1.10 -3.40
CA PHE A 96 -0.40 -1.68 -2.76
C PHE A 96 -0.21 -3.16 -2.46
N ILE A 97 -0.57 -3.54 -1.23
CA ILE A 97 -0.67 -4.94 -0.80
C ILE A 97 -2.09 -5.18 -0.31
N PHE A 98 -2.80 -6.12 -0.93
CA PHE A 98 -4.18 -6.47 -0.61
C PHE A 98 -4.27 -7.82 0.10
N GLN A 99 -5.32 -8.02 0.87
CA GLN A 99 -5.63 -9.27 1.55
C GLN A 99 -5.76 -10.45 0.57
N SER A 100 -6.37 -10.25 -0.60
CA SER A 100 -6.57 -11.27 -1.64
C SER A 100 -5.50 -11.26 -2.73
N HIS A 101 -4.30 -10.78 -2.45
CA HIS A 101 -3.13 -10.68 -3.34
C HIS A 101 -3.39 -9.89 -4.63
N ARG A 102 -4.53 -10.06 -5.30
CA ARG A 102 -4.93 -9.42 -6.58
C ARG A 102 -3.84 -9.57 -7.65
N LEU A 103 -3.25 -10.75 -7.74
CA LEU A 103 -2.36 -11.10 -8.83
C LEU A 103 -3.15 -11.35 -10.11
N PHE A 104 -2.58 -11.01 -11.25
CA PHE A 104 -3.14 -11.34 -12.56
C PHE A 104 -2.99 -12.85 -12.79
N PRO A 105 -4.08 -13.61 -12.90
CA PRO A 105 -4.02 -15.07 -12.93
C PRO A 105 -3.37 -15.63 -14.20
N GLU A 106 -3.41 -14.88 -15.29
CA GLU A 106 -2.80 -15.25 -16.57
C GLU A 106 -1.29 -15.05 -16.59
N PHE A 107 -0.76 -14.21 -15.68
CA PHE A 107 0.66 -13.86 -15.61
C PHE A 107 1.40 -14.74 -14.60
N SER A 108 2.65 -15.06 -14.92
CA SER A 108 3.58 -15.67 -13.97
C SER A 108 3.93 -14.72 -12.82
N SER A 109 4.57 -15.22 -11.77
CA SER A 109 5.10 -14.40 -10.67
C SER A 109 5.97 -13.26 -11.19
N LEU A 110 6.88 -13.60 -12.11
CA LEU A 110 7.81 -12.65 -12.73
C LEU A 110 7.06 -11.56 -13.50
N GLU A 111 6.09 -11.93 -14.34
CA GLU A 111 5.30 -10.98 -15.12
C GLU A 111 4.42 -10.07 -14.25
N ASN A 112 3.87 -10.59 -13.15
CA ASN A 112 3.13 -9.78 -12.18
C ASN A 112 4.01 -8.68 -11.56
N VAL A 113 5.30 -8.95 -11.31
CA VAL A 113 6.24 -7.98 -10.75
C VAL A 113 6.82 -7.04 -11.82
N MET A 114 6.97 -7.52 -13.05
CA MET A 114 7.44 -6.69 -14.19
C MET A 114 6.42 -5.64 -14.61
N LEU A 115 5.13 -5.98 -14.57
CA LEU A 115 4.07 -5.15 -15.14
C LEU A 115 4.08 -3.69 -14.65
N PRO A 116 4.11 -3.38 -13.34
CA PRO A 116 4.15 -2.00 -12.88
C PRO A 116 5.37 -1.22 -13.38
N GLN A 117 6.52 -1.88 -13.54
CA GLN A 117 7.74 -1.26 -14.05
C GLN A 117 7.64 -0.92 -15.54
N LEU A 118 7.07 -1.84 -16.32
CA LEU A 118 6.82 -1.62 -17.75
C LEU A 118 5.84 -0.47 -17.99
N LEU A 119 4.77 -0.38 -17.16
CA LEU A 119 3.81 0.72 -17.22
C LEU A 119 4.44 2.07 -16.87
N MET A 120 5.50 2.09 -16.07
CA MET A 120 6.28 3.29 -15.76
C MET A 120 7.41 3.57 -16.76
N GLY A 121 7.49 2.80 -17.86
CA GLY A 121 8.39 3.04 -18.97
C GLY A 121 9.77 2.38 -18.86
N LEU A 122 9.99 1.48 -17.89
CA LEU A 122 11.24 0.71 -17.86
C LEU A 122 11.34 -0.23 -19.07
N SER A 123 12.54 -0.42 -19.59
CA SER A 123 12.77 -1.41 -20.64
C SER A 123 12.50 -2.84 -20.13
N LYS A 124 12.04 -3.73 -21.00
CA LYS A 124 11.78 -5.14 -20.66
C LYS A 124 12.99 -5.81 -19.98
N LYS A 125 14.20 -5.49 -20.44
CA LYS A 125 15.45 -6.04 -19.89
C LYS A 125 15.66 -5.59 -18.44
N GLN A 126 15.46 -4.31 -18.15
CA GLN A 126 15.58 -3.76 -16.78
C GLN A 126 14.48 -4.30 -15.87
N ALA A 127 13.21 -4.27 -16.31
CA ALA A 127 12.10 -4.81 -15.55
C ALA A 127 12.30 -6.29 -15.20
N LEU A 128 12.81 -7.09 -16.15
CA LEU A 128 13.14 -8.50 -15.94
C LEU A 128 14.21 -8.68 -14.86
N SER A 129 15.30 -7.93 -14.94
CA SER A 129 16.41 -8.00 -13.98
C SER A 129 15.97 -7.64 -12.57
N ASN A 130 15.30 -6.48 -12.43
CA ASN A 130 14.80 -5.98 -11.14
C ASN A 130 13.76 -6.93 -10.52
N SER A 131 12.87 -7.49 -11.35
CA SER A 131 11.83 -8.40 -10.86
C SER A 131 12.40 -9.71 -10.36
N LYS A 132 13.43 -10.25 -11.03
CA LYS A 132 14.14 -11.46 -10.56
C LYS A 132 14.82 -11.20 -9.23
N GLU A 133 15.52 -10.08 -9.08
CA GLU A 133 16.18 -9.69 -7.84
C GLU A 133 15.18 -9.56 -6.68
N LEU A 134 14.06 -8.86 -6.89
CA LEU A 134 13.00 -8.71 -5.88
C LEU A 134 12.40 -10.06 -5.48
N LEU A 135 12.08 -10.92 -6.45
CA LEU A 135 11.53 -12.23 -6.15
C LEU A 135 12.53 -13.13 -5.42
N SER A 136 13.82 -13.09 -5.79
CA SER A 136 14.86 -13.84 -5.08
C SER A 136 15.06 -13.33 -3.64
N THR A 137 15.04 -12.01 -3.43
CA THR A 137 15.10 -11.42 -2.07
C THR A 137 13.94 -11.92 -1.19
N LEU A 138 12.81 -12.28 -1.81
CA LEU A 138 11.62 -12.82 -1.13
C LEU A 138 11.60 -14.37 -1.09
N GLY A 139 12.68 -15.05 -1.50
CA GLY A 139 12.81 -16.51 -1.50
C GLY A 139 11.87 -17.18 -2.50
N LEU A 140 11.75 -16.61 -3.72
CA LEU A 140 10.87 -17.07 -4.78
C LEU A 140 11.63 -17.34 -6.09
N GLU A 141 12.93 -17.62 -6.03
CA GLU A 141 13.76 -17.91 -7.21
C GLU A 141 13.25 -19.09 -8.02
N ASP A 142 12.73 -20.12 -7.37
CA ASP A 142 12.14 -21.31 -8.00
C ASP A 142 10.68 -21.11 -8.45
N ARG A 143 10.12 -19.91 -8.26
CA ARG A 143 8.71 -19.57 -8.53
C ARG A 143 8.51 -18.52 -9.61
N PHE A 144 9.59 -18.09 -10.29
CA PHE A 144 9.52 -17.03 -11.31
C PHE A 144 8.45 -17.27 -12.38
N PHE A 145 8.34 -18.50 -12.86
CA PHE A 145 7.45 -18.87 -13.97
C PHE A 145 6.12 -19.49 -13.51
N PHE A 146 5.89 -19.58 -12.20
CA PHE A 146 4.65 -20.09 -11.65
C PHE A 146 3.54 -19.06 -11.79
N ARG A 147 2.35 -19.52 -12.18
CA ARG A 147 1.13 -18.72 -12.17
C ARG A 147 0.51 -18.72 -10.76
N PRO A 148 -0.29 -17.71 -10.40
CA PRO A 148 -0.93 -17.63 -9.08
C PRO A 148 -1.64 -18.90 -8.62
N ALA A 149 -2.29 -19.62 -9.53
CA ALA A 149 -2.99 -20.89 -9.23
C ALA A 149 -2.06 -22.00 -8.71
N ASN A 150 -0.76 -21.91 -8.99
CA ASN A 150 0.24 -22.92 -8.60
C ASN A 150 1.11 -22.47 -7.42
N LEU A 151 0.77 -21.34 -6.78
CA LEU A 151 1.45 -20.79 -5.62
C LEU A 151 0.67 -21.12 -4.35
N SER A 152 1.36 -21.39 -3.25
CA SER A 152 0.75 -21.34 -1.92
C SER A 152 0.30 -19.92 -1.57
N GLY A 153 -0.61 -19.77 -0.62
CA GLY A 153 -1.08 -18.45 -0.18
C GLY A 153 0.07 -17.52 0.26
N GLY A 154 1.04 -18.07 1.00
CA GLY A 154 2.22 -17.31 1.42
C GLY A 154 3.17 -16.95 0.25
N GLU A 155 3.33 -17.82 -0.75
CA GLU A 155 4.09 -17.50 -1.97
C GLU A 155 3.39 -16.41 -2.79
N ALA A 156 2.08 -16.52 -3.00
CA ALA A 156 1.29 -15.52 -3.70
C ALA A 156 1.36 -14.15 -3.01
N GLN A 157 1.33 -14.12 -1.67
CA GLN A 157 1.47 -12.88 -0.90
C GLN A 157 2.87 -12.28 -1.05
N ARG A 158 3.93 -13.11 -1.04
CA ARG A 158 5.29 -12.61 -1.32
C ARG A 158 5.45 -12.06 -2.73
N VAL A 159 4.80 -12.66 -3.75
CA VAL A 159 4.75 -12.07 -5.10
C VAL A 159 4.02 -10.73 -5.10
N ALA A 160 2.92 -10.59 -4.35
CA ALA A 160 2.20 -9.32 -4.22
C ALA A 160 3.06 -8.24 -3.52
N ILE A 161 3.87 -8.62 -2.52
CA ILE A 161 4.85 -7.73 -1.88
C ILE A 161 5.93 -7.31 -2.90
N ALA A 162 6.50 -8.25 -3.66
CA ALA A 162 7.48 -7.92 -4.72
C ALA A 162 6.90 -6.92 -5.72
N ARG A 163 5.67 -7.15 -6.18
CA ARG A 163 4.95 -6.24 -7.09
C ARG A 163 4.76 -4.85 -6.49
N ALA A 164 4.42 -4.76 -5.21
CA ALA A 164 4.24 -3.49 -4.53
C ALA A 164 5.55 -2.70 -4.41
N LEU A 165 6.69 -3.37 -4.30
CA LEU A 165 8.03 -2.79 -4.21
C LEU A 165 8.67 -2.50 -5.59
N ALA A 166 8.08 -2.97 -6.68
CA ALA A 166 8.70 -3.01 -8.01
C ALA A 166 9.17 -1.64 -8.55
N ASN A 167 8.47 -0.56 -8.21
CA ASN A 167 8.82 0.81 -8.62
C ASN A 167 9.54 1.61 -7.51
N SER A 168 10.09 0.93 -6.48
CA SER A 168 10.77 1.58 -5.34
C SER A 168 9.90 2.70 -4.74
N PRO A 169 8.68 2.40 -4.26
CA PRO A 169 7.73 3.39 -3.80
C PRO A 169 8.21 4.08 -2.51
N ASN A 170 7.72 5.29 -2.25
CA ASN A 170 7.93 6.00 -0.98
C ASN A 170 6.94 5.55 0.10
N LEU A 171 5.80 4.98 -0.29
CA LEU A 171 4.71 4.57 0.59
C LEU A 171 4.15 3.20 0.19
N ILE A 172 4.04 2.29 1.16
CA ILE A 172 3.26 1.05 1.03
C ILE A 172 1.91 1.25 1.75
N LEU A 173 0.83 0.91 1.06
CA LEU A 173 -0.51 0.81 1.60
C LEU A 173 -0.92 -0.67 1.65
N ALA A 174 -1.05 -1.22 2.84
CA ALA A 174 -1.34 -2.63 3.04
C ALA A 174 -2.70 -2.82 3.72
N ASP A 175 -3.62 -3.48 3.04
CA ASP A 175 -4.95 -3.81 3.56
C ASP A 175 -4.99 -5.28 3.98
N GLU A 176 -4.91 -5.55 5.29
CA GLU A 176 -4.89 -6.89 5.89
C GLU A 176 -3.89 -7.83 5.18
N PRO A 177 -2.59 -7.46 5.07
CA PRO A 177 -1.63 -8.12 4.16
C PRO A 177 -1.38 -9.60 4.47
N THR A 178 -1.87 -10.11 5.59
CA THR A 178 -1.72 -11.51 6.03
C THR A 178 -3.03 -12.16 6.46
N GLY A 179 -4.16 -11.49 6.24
CA GLY A 179 -5.47 -11.91 6.76
C GLY A 179 -6.00 -13.24 6.21
N ASN A 180 -5.50 -13.70 5.05
CA ASN A 180 -5.90 -14.98 4.43
C ASN A 180 -4.88 -16.11 4.63
N LEU A 181 -3.87 -15.91 5.49
CA LEU A 181 -2.81 -16.88 5.75
C LEU A 181 -3.02 -17.54 7.13
N ASP A 182 -2.50 -18.77 7.26
CA ASP A 182 -2.41 -19.38 8.58
C ASP A 182 -1.45 -18.58 9.49
N PRO A 183 -1.59 -18.68 10.82
CA PRO A 183 -0.86 -17.82 11.75
C PRO A 183 0.67 -17.87 11.62
N GLU A 184 1.25 -19.04 11.34
CA GLU A 184 2.70 -19.21 11.20
C GLU A 184 3.23 -18.56 9.93
N THR A 185 2.55 -18.81 8.80
CA THR A 185 2.87 -18.17 7.51
C THR A 185 2.64 -16.67 7.57
N ALA A 186 1.54 -16.22 8.20
CA ALA A 186 1.24 -14.80 8.39
C ALA A 186 2.37 -14.06 9.10
N LYS A 187 2.89 -14.64 10.19
CA LYS A 187 4.01 -14.08 10.94
C LYS A 187 5.27 -13.97 10.09
N LYS A 188 5.65 -15.04 9.39
CA LYS A 188 6.84 -15.05 8.51
C LYS A 188 6.76 -14.01 7.38
N VAL A 189 5.61 -13.92 6.70
CA VAL A 189 5.38 -12.97 5.60
C VAL A 189 5.39 -11.54 6.12
N PHE A 190 4.78 -11.28 7.29
CA PHE A 190 4.80 -9.94 7.86
C PHE A 190 6.19 -9.50 8.33
N GLU A 191 6.93 -10.38 9.00
CA GLU A 191 8.31 -10.08 9.41
C GLU A 191 9.20 -9.77 8.20
N LEU A 192 9.01 -10.48 7.08
CA LEU A 192 9.72 -10.23 5.84
C LEU A 192 9.37 -8.86 5.25
N LEU A 193 8.06 -8.52 5.16
CA LEU A 193 7.60 -7.21 4.73
C LEU A 193 8.18 -6.10 5.63
N TYR A 194 8.10 -6.25 6.95
CA TYR A 194 8.61 -5.28 7.91
C TYR A 194 10.11 -5.03 7.74
N LYS A 195 10.92 -6.10 7.62
CA LYS A 195 12.37 -6.00 7.40
C LYS A 195 12.70 -5.25 6.11
N LEU A 196 11.99 -5.55 5.01
CA LEU A 196 12.21 -4.90 3.71
C LEU A 196 11.84 -3.42 3.74
N VAL A 197 10.67 -3.08 4.30
CA VAL A 197 10.20 -1.69 4.41
C VAL A 197 11.18 -0.85 5.25
N ARG A 198 11.70 -1.41 6.35
CA ARG A 198 12.73 -0.77 7.18
C ARG A 198 14.06 -0.61 6.45
N ALA A 199 14.56 -1.68 5.83
CA ALA A 199 15.84 -1.66 5.13
C ALA A 199 15.86 -0.66 3.96
N LEU A 200 14.71 -0.49 3.28
CA LEU A 200 14.55 0.43 2.16
C LEU A 200 14.09 1.83 2.59
N ASN A 201 13.89 2.07 3.89
CA ASN A 201 13.36 3.33 4.45
C ASN A 201 12.04 3.78 3.80
N ILE A 202 11.14 2.82 3.51
CA ILE A 202 9.83 3.07 2.92
C ILE A 202 8.82 3.32 4.05
N SER A 203 7.94 4.31 3.89
CA SER A 203 6.82 4.53 4.81
C SER A 203 5.71 3.50 4.56
N CYS A 204 4.96 3.12 5.62
CA CYS A 204 3.92 2.12 5.46
C CYS A 204 2.69 2.44 6.30
N LEU A 205 1.49 2.30 5.71
CA LEU A 205 0.22 2.30 6.42
C LEU A 205 -0.42 0.91 6.30
N VAL A 206 -0.48 0.18 7.42
CA VAL A 206 -0.98 -1.20 7.47
C VAL A 206 -2.33 -1.23 8.17
N ALA A 207 -3.41 -1.50 7.46
CA ALA A 207 -4.68 -1.87 8.09
C ALA A 207 -4.58 -3.31 8.59
N THR A 208 -4.86 -3.52 9.88
CA THR A 208 -4.82 -4.85 10.49
C THR A 208 -5.75 -4.94 11.70
N HIS A 209 -6.29 -6.13 11.93
CA HIS A 209 -6.99 -6.49 13.16
C HIS A 209 -6.09 -7.22 14.17
N ASN A 210 -4.86 -7.55 13.80
CA ASN A 210 -3.90 -8.19 14.70
C ASN A 210 -3.29 -7.14 15.63
N VAL A 211 -3.65 -7.24 16.94
CA VAL A 211 -3.25 -6.28 17.97
C VAL A 211 -1.75 -6.34 18.25
N ASP A 212 -1.16 -7.54 18.29
CA ASP A 212 0.26 -7.73 18.60
C ASP A 212 1.13 -7.10 17.50
N LEU A 213 0.73 -7.33 16.25
CA LEU A 213 1.35 -6.72 15.10
C LEU A 213 1.22 -5.20 15.14
N ALA A 214 0.03 -4.68 15.42
CA ALA A 214 -0.21 -3.24 15.49
C ALA A 214 0.64 -2.56 16.59
N ASN A 215 0.87 -3.23 17.71
CA ASN A 215 1.66 -2.71 18.83
C ASN A 215 3.18 -2.75 18.57
N SER A 216 3.66 -3.51 17.58
CA SER A 216 5.08 -3.59 17.21
C SER A 216 5.53 -2.51 16.22
N LEU A 217 4.59 -1.70 15.70
CA LEU A 217 4.87 -0.64 14.72
C LEU A 217 5.12 0.72 15.42
N ASP A 218 5.60 1.71 14.66
CA ASP A 218 6.01 3.01 15.21
C ASP A 218 4.86 3.77 15.84
N ARG A 219 3.69 3.73 15.20
CA ARG A 219 2.48 4.40 15.65
C ARG A 219 1.26 3.55 15.34
N ARG A 220 0.33 3.54 16.27
CA ARG A 220 -0.98 2.92 16.11
C ARG A 220 -2.05 4.00 16.10
N ILE A 221 -2.93 3.95 15.10
CA ILE A 221 -4.15 4.76 15.04
C ILE A 221 -5.37 3.84 14.95
N SER A 222 -6.49 4.28 15.53
CA SER A 222 -7.73 3.50 15.52
C SER A 222 -8.81 4.26 14.78
N LEU A 223 -9.46 3.61 13.80
CA LEU A 223 -10.60 4.16 13.08
C LEU A 223 -11.89 3.66 13.73
N LYS A 224 -12.68 4.58 14.27
CA LYS A 224 -14.00 4.29 14.86
C LYS A 224 -15.02 5.33 14.38
N HIS A 225 -16.19 4.86 13.97
CA HIS A 225 -17.28 5.72 13.48
C HIS A 225 -16.83 6.76 12.44
N GLY A 226 -15.92 6.34 11.53
CA GLY A 226 -15.38 7.19 10.47
C GLY A 226 -14.35 8.23 10.91
N SER A 227 -13.90 8.25 12.17
CA SER A 227 -12.91 9.20 12.70
C SER A 227 -11.70 8.47 13.30
N ILE A 228 -10.52 9.10 13.23
CA ILE A 228 -9.31 8.61 13.89
C ILE A 228 -9.40 8.95 15.39
N ILE A 229 -9.16 7.95 16.21
CA ILE A 229 -8.99 8.07 17.66
C ILE A 229 -7.54 7.64 17.94
N SER A 230 -6.78 8.52 18.53
CA SER A 230 -5.40 8.30 19.00
C SER A 230 -5.40 7.65 20.38
#